data_6bddacb4843d126350be50ef9829b115
#
_entry.id   6bddacb4843d126350be50ef9829b115
#
_cell.length_a   1.000
_cell.length_b   1.000
_cell.length_c   1.000
_cell.angle_alpha   90.00
_cell.angle_beta   90.00
_cell.angle_gamma   90.00
#
_symmetry.space_group_name_H-M   'P 1'
#
loop_
_entity.id
_entity.type
_entity.pdbx_description
1 polymer ?
#
loop_
_entity_poly.entity_id
_entity_poly.type
_entity_poly.pdbx_seq_one_letter_code
_entity_poly.pdbx_strand_id
1 'polypeptide(L)'
;RNPQITATLIGQALREAAPAQGEENFPLIVISHGYPGNRYLLSPLGENLASKGYVVVSIDHKDSTYEDQQHIKSTFYNRPLDQRFIIDSMGELNSTGGFLSGMIDMDNTGVVGYSMGGFGLVNNLGGGFNEAVVNSFGAPPQGLLAQHVSTDSRYRGGLDGRIKAGFAIVSFSQTFRNL
;
A
#
# COMPACT_ATOMS: atom_id res chain seq x y z
N ARG A 1 -30.63 6.25 -1.43
CA ARG A 1 -29.36 6.86 -1.90
C ARG A 1 -28.89 7.74 -0.76
N ASN A 2 -27.74 7.44 -0.17
CA ASN A 2 -27.10 8.38 0.75
C ASN A 2 -26.72 9.64 -0.04
N PRO A 3 -26.94 10.83 0.51
CA PRO A 3 -26.48 12.06 -0.13
C PRO A 3 -24.96 11.96 -0.31
N GLN A 4 -24.49 12.28 -1.52
CA GLN A 4 -23.05 12.42 -1.74
C GLN A 4 -22.57 13.62 -0.93
N ILE A 5 -21.73 13.36 0.04
CA ILE A 5 -21.07 14.44 0.80
C ILE A 5 -19.81 14.81 0.00
N THR A 6 -19.81 16.01 -0.54
CA THR A 6 -18.61 16.59 -1.13
C THR A 6 -17.81 17.28 -0.03
N ALA A 7 -16.61 16.80 0.23
CA ALA A 7 -15.67 17.43 1.14
C ALA A 7 -14.53 18.06 0.35
N THR A 8 -14.19 19.31 0.67
CA THR A 8 -12.98 19.95 0.14
C THR A 8 -11.87 19.80 1.18
N LEU A 9 -10.80 19.11 0.78
CA LEU A 9 -9.58 19.02 1.58
C LEU A 9 -8.62 20.12 1.11
N ILE A 10 -8.23 21.00 2.03
CA ILE A 10 -7.24 22.04 1.75
C ILE A 10 -5.87 21.44 2.08
N GLY A 11 -5.05 21.22 1.05
CA GLY A 11 -3.69 20.73 1.18
C GLY A 11 -2.68 21.87 1.31
N GLN A 12 -1.45 21.52 1.66
CA GLN A 12 -0.28 22.40 1.73
C GLN A 12 0.63 22.22 0.49
N ALA A 13 0.43 21.15 -0.27
CA ALA A 13 1.25 20.84 -1.44
C ALA A 13 0.90 21.71 -2.64
N LEU A 14 1.94 22.09 -3.38
CA LEU A 14 1.79 22.76 -4.67
C LEU A 14 1.65 21.69 -5.77
N ARG A 15 0.58 21.78 -6.56
CA ARG A 15 0.38 20.88 -7.70
C ARG A 15 1.43 21.13 -8.78
N GLU A 16 1.90 20.03 -9.39
CA GLU A 16 2.85 20.08 -10.53
C GLU A 16 4.14 20.88 -10.23
N ALA A 17 4.51 20.96 -8.94
CA ALA A 17 5.76 21.55 -8.55
C ALA A 17 6.93 20.77 -9.16
N ALA A 18 7.99 21.48 -9.53
CA ALA A 18 9.24 20.82 -9.91
C ALA A 18 9.76 20.01 -8.72
N PRO A 19 10.36 18.83 -8.97
CA PRO A 19 10.99 18.06 -7.91
C PRO A 19 12.07 18.86 -7.19
N ALA A 20 12.33 18.51 -5.92
CA ALA A 20 13.44 19.09 -5.17
C ALA A 20 14.74 18.92 -5.96
N GLN A 21 15.55 19.97 -5.99
CA GLN A 21 16.88 19.93 -6.62
C GLN A 21 17.91 19.51 -5.56
N GLY A 22 18.78 18.57 -5.87
CA GLY A 22 19.83 18.11 -4.96
C GLY A 22 20.43 16.78 -5.44
N GLU A 23 21.52 16.38 -4.79
CA GLU A 23 22.20 15.10 -5.02
C GLU A 23 21.69 14.00 -4.05
N GLU A 24 20.75 14.33 -3.18
CA GLU A 24 20.24 13.41 -2.16
C GLU A 24 19.11 12.55 -2.73
N ASN A 25 19.16 11.26 -2.46
CA ASN A 25 18.08 10.33 -2.72
C ASN A 25 17.16 10.27 -1.50
N PHE A 26 15.85 10.34 -1.73
CA PHE A 26 14.86 10.35 -0.68
C PHE A 26 14.23 8.97 -0.49
N PRO A 27 14.09 8.45 0.74
CA PRO A 27 13.38 7.21 0.98
C PRO A 27 11.94 7.26 0.45
N LEU A 28 11.44 6.11 -0.02
CA LEU A 28 10.09 5.97 -0.53
C LEU A 28 9.10 5.67 0.59
N ILE A 29 7.96 6.34 0.61
CA ILE A 29 6.80 5.95 1.43
C ILE A 29 5.61 5.63 0.53
N VAL A 30 5.10 4.42 0.65
CA VAL A 30 3.85 3.98 0.02
C VAL A 30 2.70 4.15 1.01
N ILE A 31 1.64 4.87 0.61
CA ILE A 31 0.41 5.00 1.40
C ILE A 31 -0.68 4.14 0.76
N SER A 32 -1.22 3.20 1.53
CA SER A 32 -2.25 2.26 1.13
C SER A 32 -3.53 2.49 1.94
N HIS A 33 -4.60 2.93 1.28
CA HIS A 33 -5.88 3.29 1.91
C HIS A 33 -6.69 2.06 2.37
N GLY A 34 -7.75 2.31 3.15
CA GLY A 34 -8.70 1.31 3.63
C GLY A 34 -9.71 0.83 2.58
N TYR A 35 -10.77 0.16 3.05
CA TYR A 35 -11.90 -0.28 2.22
C TYR A 35 -13.22 0.28 2.79
N PRO A 36 -13.99 1.05 1.99
CA PRO A 36 -13.53 1.74 0.79
C PRO A 36 -12.66 2.95 1.12
N GLY A 37 -11.91 3.43 0.12
CA GLY A 37 -11.08 4.61 0.26
C GLY A 37 -10.67 5.17 -1.10
N ASN A 38 -9.66 6.01 -1.09
CA ASN A 38 -8.98 6.46 -2.29
C ASN A 38 -7.58 7.02 -1.94
N ARG A 39 -6.79 7.31 -2.96
CA ARG A 39 -5.43 7.87 -2.82
C ARG A 39 -5.36 9.19 -2.04
N TYR A 40 -6.46 9.91 -1.89
CA TYR A 40 -6.49 11.20 -1.19
C TYR A 40 -6.82 11.09 0.30
N LEU A 41 -7.23 9.91 0.78
CA LEU A 41 -7.73 9.71 2.14
C LEU A 41 -6.73 10.17 3.22
N LEU A 42 -5.43 9.94 2.98
CA LEU A 42 -4.36 10.28 3.90
C LEU A 42 -3.45 11.42 3.38
N SER A 43 -3.98 12.30 2.52
CA SER A 43 -3.21 13.42 1.94
C SER A 43 -2.47 14.27 3.00
N PRO A 44 -3.08 14.66 4.15
CA PRO A 44 -2.36 15.44 5.15
C PRO A 44 -1.12 14.73 5.70
N LEU A 45 -1.18 13.40 5.85
CA LEU A 45 -0.02 12.60 6.25
C LEU A 45 1.03 12.56 5.13
N GLY A 46 0.59 12.35 3.88
CA GLY A 46 1.47 12.32 2.72
C GLY A 46 2.23 13.63 2.54
N GLU A 47 1.55 14.77 2.62
CA GLU A 47 2.15 16.09 2.54
C GLU A 47 3.15 16.36 3.68
N ASN A 48 2.81 15.93 4.90
CA ASN A 48 3.70 16.06 6.05
C ASN A 48 4.99 15.24 5.86
N LEU A 49 4.87 14.00 5.40
CA LEU A 49 6.04 13.15 5.15
C LEU A 49 6.90 13.70 4.01
N ALA A 50 6.27 14.16 2.91
CA ALA A 50 7.00 14.78 1.79
C ALA A 50 7.78 16.03 2.25
N SER A 51 7.20 16.85 3.12
CA SER A 51 7.89 18.02 3.68
C SER A 51 9.10 17.68 4.57
N LYS A 52 9.28 16.41 4.91
CA LYS A 52 10.38 15.90 5.74
C LYS A 52 11.42 15.10 4.96
N GLY A 53 11.40 15.18 3.63
CA GLY A 53 12.38 14.53 2.78
C GLY A 53 12.05 13.09 2.41
N TYR A 54 10.77 12.77 2.22
CA TYR A 54 10.36 11.50 1.65
C TYR A 54 9.72 11.70 0.28
N VAL A 55 9.94 10.77 -0.64
CA VAL A 55 9.06 10.62 -1.80
C VAL A 55 7.84 9.81 -1.35
N VAL A 56 6.65 10.38 -1.52
CA VAL A 56 5.41 9.74 -1.06
C VAL A 56 4.54 9.40 -2.25
N VAL A 57 4.12 8.15 -2.36
CA VAL A 57 3.16 7.67 -3.36
C VAL A 57 1.92 7.10 -2.70
N SER A 58 0.75 7.48 -3.20
CA SER A 58 -0.54 6.96 -2.78
C SER A 58 -1.36 6.53 -3.99
N ILE A 59 -1.96 5.35 -3.94
CA ILE A 59 -2.65 4.72 -5.07
C ILE A 59 -4.12 4.45 -4.75
N ASP A 60 -4.93 4.32 -5.80
CA ASP A 60 -6.26 3.71 -5.72
C ASP A 60 -6.15 2.21 -5.95
N HIS A 61 -6.66 1.44 -5.00
CA HIS A 61 -6.71 -0.01 -5.15
C HIS A 61 -7.97 -0.44 -5.90
N LYS A 62 -7.82 -1.27 -6.92
CA LYS A 62 -8.93 -1.86 -7.66
C LYS A 62 -9.92 -2.57 -6.72
N ASP A 63 -11.21 -2.50 -7.03
CA ASP A 63 -12.30 -3.07 -6.22
C ASP A 63 -12.42 -2.53 -4.78
N SER A 64 -11.77 -1.40 -4.48
CA SER A 64 -11.61 -0.91 -3.11
C SER A 64 -11.78 0.60 -2.95
N THR A 65 -12.26 1.30 -3.99
CA THR A 65 -12.52 2.73 -3.94
C THR A 65 -13.98 3.03 -3.59
N TYR A 66 -14.30 4.30 -3.34
CA TYR A 66 -15.69 4.72 -3.11
C TYR A 66 -16.58 4.48 -4.34
N GLU A 67 -16.00 4.43 -5.53
CA GLU A 67 -16.71 4.25 -6.80
C GLU A 67 -16.69 2.79 -7.28
N ASP A 68 -15.74 1.98 -6.79
CA ASP A 68 -15.52 0.60 -7.20
C ASP A 68 -15.40 -0.32 -5.99
N GLN A 69 -16.51 -0.95 -5.58
CA GLN A 69 -16.62 -1.84 -4.42
C GLN A 69 -17.24 -3.20 -4.79
N GLN A 70 -17.13 -3.61 -6.05
CA GLN A 70 -17.89 -4.78 -6.54
C GLN A 70 -17.33 -6.11 -6.02
N HIS A 71 -16.02 -6.19 -5.78
CA HIS A 71 -15.34 -7.45 -5.52
C HIS A 71 -14.41 -7.38 -4.30
N ILE A 72 -14.96 -7.12 -3.11
CA ILE A 72 -14.18 -7.07 -1.86
C ILE A 72 -13.27 -8.29 -1.67
N LYS A 73 -13.68 -9.47 -2.17
CA LYS A 73 -12.89 -10.70 -2.05
C LYS A 73 -11.57 -10.65 -2.81
N SER A 74 -11.53 -9.91 -3.94
CA SER A 74 -10.30 -9.69 -4.71
C SER A 74 -9.30 -8.84 -3.92
N THR A 75 -9.82 -7.90 -3.12
CA THR A 75 -9.01 -6.99 -2.29
C THR A 75 -8.16 -7.75 -1.26
N PHE A 76 -8.65 -8.84 -0.70
CA PHE A 76 -7.85 -9.64 0.25
C PHE A 76 -6.59 -10.22 -0.40
N TYR A 77 -6.70 -10.65 -1.65
CA TYR A 77 -5.57 -11.20 -2.39
C TYR A 77 -4.67 -10.10 -2.98
N ASN A 78 -5.27 -9.09 -3.60
CA ASN A 78 -4.52 -8.10 -4.37
C ASN A 78 -3.81 -7.06 -3.49
N ARG A 79 -4.33 -6.73 -2.30
CA ARG A 79 -3.80 -5.63 -1.49
C ARG A 79 -2.29 -5.71 -1.21
N PRO A 80 -1.71 -6.83 -0.75
CA PRO A 80 -0.26 -6.92 -0.59
C PRO A 80 0.48 -6.89 -1.93
N LEU A 81 -0.12 -7.42 -3.02
CA LEU A 81 0.47 -7.39 -4.35
C LEU A 81 0.53 -5.97 -4.91
N ASP A 82 -0.55 -5.19 -4.77
CA ASP A 82 -0.61 -3.79 -5.22
C ASP A 82 0.46 -2.94 -4.52
N GLN A 83 0.68 -3.18 -3.23
CA GLN A 83 1.73 -2.47 -2.48
C GLN A 83 3.13 -2.77 -3.02
N ARG A 84 3.41 -4.00 -3.42
CA ARG A 84 4.69 -4.36 -4.07
C ARG A 84 4.77 -3.83 -5.49
N PHE A 85 3.70 -3.95 -6.25
CA PHE A 85 3.62 -3.43 -7.62
C PHE A 85 3.94 -1.93 -7.69
N ILE A 86 3.43 -1.12 -6.76
CA ILE A 86 3.74 0.31 -6.77
C ILE A 86 5.21 0.59 -6.41
N ILE A 87 5.84 -0.23 -5.55
CA ILE A 87 7.26 -0.12 -5.28
C ILE A 87 8.06 -0.39 -6.56
N ASP A 88 7.71 -1.45 -7.32
CA ASP A 88 8.35 -1.75 -8.61
C ASP A 88 8.16 -0.61 -9.60
N SER A 89 6.95 -0.08 -9.74
CA SER A 89 6.64 1.03 -10.64
C SER A 89 7.42 2.30 -10.28
N MET A 90 7.59 2.59 -8.98
CA MET A 90 8.42 3.72 -8.53
C MET A 90 9.90 3.50 -8.85
N GLY A 91 10.38 2.25 -8.75
CA GLY A 91 11.74 1.88 -9.19
C GLY A 91 11.96 2.10 -10.68
N GLU A 92 10.99 1.75 -11.51
CA GLU A 92 11.03 2.02 -12.95
C GLU A 92 11.08 3.53 -13.23
N LEU A 93 10.22 4.32 -12.59
CA LEU A 93 10.22 5.78 -12.74
C LEU A 93 11.54 6.42 -12.26
N ASN A 94 12.16 5.86 -11.24
CA ASN A 94 13.46 6.29 -10.74
C ASN A 94 14.60 6.01 -11.72
N SER A 95 14.49 4.97 -12.55
CA SER A 95 15.54 4.53 -13.47
C SER A 95 15.42 5.06 -14.89
N THR A 96 14.24 5.50 -15.33
CA THR A 96 13.93 5.73 -16.75
C THR A 96 14.21 7.15 -17.29
N GLY A 97 14.87 8.02 -16.52
CA GLY A 97 15.24 9.37 -17.00
C GLY A 97 14.11 10.39 -16.96
N GLY A 98 13.02 10.13 -16.23
CA GLY A 98 11.92 11.08 -16.01
C GLY A 98 12.18 12.04 -14.85
N PHE A 99 11.15 12.77 -14.42
CA PHE A 99 11.25 13.78 -13.36
C PHE A 99 11.60 13.21 -11.97
N LEU A 100 11.47 11.90 -11.75
CA LEU A 100 11.89 11.19 -10.52
C LEU A 100 13.24 10.46 -10.67
N SER A 101 13.88 10.57 -11.83
CA SER A 101 15.11 9.82 -12.11
C SER A 101 16.22 10.13 -11.11
N GLY A 102 16.71 9.09 -10.44
CA GLY A 102 17.78 9.20 -9.45
C GLY A 102 17.38 9.85 -8.11
N MET A 103 16.09 10.13 -7.89
CA MET A 103 15.63 10.82 -6.68
C MET A 103 15.24 9.88 -5.53
N ILE A 104 14.99 8.60 -5.82
CA ILE A 104 14.40 7.68 -4.85
C ILE A 104 15.45 6.70 -4.34
N ASP A 105 15.63 6.65 -3.03
CA ASP A 105 16.33 5.56 -2.36
C ASP A 105 15.38 4.35 -2.25
N MET A 106 15.44 3.47 -3.25
CA MET A 106 14.58 2.31 -3.35
C MET A 106 14.88 1.23 -2.30
N ASP A 107 16.07 1.24 -1.72
CA ASP A 107 16.48 0.28 -0.69
C ASP A 107 15.90 0.61 0.69
N ASN A 108 15.38 1.83 0.86
CA ASN A 108 14.77 2.33 2.07
C ASN A 108 13.29 2.72 1.84
N THR A 109 12.45 1.72 1.64
CA THR A 109 11.01 1.91 1.45
C THR A 109 10.26 1.67 2.76
N GLY A 110 9.34 2.59 3.08
CA GLY A 110 8.33 2.42 4.12
C GLY A 110 6.93 2.25 3.54
N VAL A 111 6.05 1.57 4.25
CA VAL A 111 4.63 1.44 3.87
C VAL A 111 3.75 1.88 5.03
N VAL A 112 2.82 2.79 4.76
CA VAL A 112 1.76 3.18 5.69
C VAL A 112 0.45 2.60 5.20
N GLY A 113 -0.17 1.73 5.98
CA GLY A 113 -1.41 1.06 5.62
C GLY A 113 -2.54 1.36 6.60
N TYR A 114 -3.67 1.87 6.11
CA TYR A 114 -4.88 2.09 6.91
C TYR A 114 -5.88 0.96 6.67
N SER A 115 -6.44 0.37 7.74
CA SER A 115 -7.47 -0.67 7.68
C SER A 115 -7.06 -1.82 6.72
N MET A 116 -7.70 -1.97 5.57
CA MET A 116 -7.33 -2.95 4.54
C MET A 116 -5.90 -2.71 3.98
N GLY A 117 -5.43 -1.46 3.95
CA GLY A 117 -4.03 -1.16 3.62
C GLY A 117 -3.05 -1.72 4.65
N GLY A 118 -3.41 -1.65 5.95
CA GLY A 118 -2.66 -2.28 7.03
C GLY A 118 -2.65 -3.80 6.95
N PHE A 119 -3.75 -4.41 6.51
CA PHE A 119 -3.83 -5.85 6.24
C PHE A 119 -2.78 -6.28 5.20
N GLY A 120 -2.69 -5.59 4.06
CA GLY A 120 -1.68 -5.86 3.04
C GLY A 120 -0.26 -5.67 3.57
N LEU A 121 -0.04 -4.59 4.32
CA LEU A 121 1.25 -4.28 4.92
C LEU A 121 1.73 -5.37 5.88
N VAL A 122 0.90 -5.82 6.81
CA VAL A 122 1.29 -6.88 7.78
C VAL A 122 1.67 -8.15 7.03
N ASN A 123 0.95 -8.50 5.95
CA ASN A 123 1.34 -9.62 5.09
C ASN A 123 2.72 -9.38 4.45
N ASN A 124 2.97 -8.22 3.88
CA ASN A 124 4.26 -7.90 3.22
C ASN A 124 5.45 -7.81 4.21
N LEU A 125 5.19 -7.58 5.48
CA LEU A 125 6.22 -7.60 6.54
C LEU A 125 6.49 -9.01 7.10
N GLY A 126 5.92 -10.05 6.51
CA GLY A 126 6.17 -11.44 6.92
C GLY A 126 5.15 -11.98 7.93
N GLY A 127 4.10 -11.21 8.27
CA GLY A 127 3.04 -11.67 9.15
C GLY A 127 2.33 -12.93 8.66
N GLY A 128 2.18 -13.08 7.35
CA GLY A 128 1.53 -14.22 6.72
C GLY A 128 0.10 -14.47 7.23
N PHE A 129 -0.79 -15.04 6.43
CA PHE A 129 -2.13 -15.34 6.94
C PHE A 129 -2.16 -16.69 7.64
N ASN A 130 -3.07 -16.83 8.60
CA ASN A 130 -3.34 -18.10 9.24
C ASN A 130 -4.10 -19.03 8.27
N GLU A 131 -3.52 -20.16 7.95
CA GLU A 131 -4.05 -21.10 6.96
C GLU A 131 -5.45 -21.60 7.32
N ALA A 132 -5.67 -22.00 8.57
CA ALA A 132 -6.98 -22.52 9.01
C ALA A 132 -8.07 -21.44 8.89
N VAL A 133 -7.75 -20.18 9.25
CA VAL A 133 -8.68 -19.06 9.12
C VAL A 133 -8.97 -18.78 7.64
N VAL A 134 -7.95 -18.68 6.79
CA VAL A 134 -8.12 -18.45 5.35
C VAL A 134 -8.98 -19.54 4.72
N ASN A 135 -8.72 -20.81 5.02
CA ASN A 135 -9.47 -21.94 4.46
C ASN A 135 -10.92 -22.00 4.98
N SER A 136 -11.18 -21.54 6.22
CA SER A 136 -12.54 -21.56 6.79
C SER A 136 -13.56 -20.71 6.02
N PHE A 137 -13.11 -19.73 5.24
CA PHE A 137 -13.96 -18.90 4.38
C PHE A 137 -13.65 -19.05 2.89
N GLY A 138 -13.00 -20.18 2.49
CA GLY A 138 -12.79 -20.59 1.11
C GLY A 138 -11.65 -19.87 0.39
N ALA A 139 -10.71 -19.28 1.13
CA ALA A 139 -9.50 -18.62 0.59
C ALA A 139 -9.79 -17.71 -0.64
N PRO A 140 -10.71 -16.73 -0.55
CA PRO A 140 -11.10 -15.92 -1.69
C PRO A 140 -9.95 -15.05 -2.25
N PRO A 141 -9.99 -14.67 -3.54
CA PRO A 141 -10.91 -15.19 -4.55
C PRO A 141 -10.45 -16.55 -5.06
N GLN A 142 -11.38 -17.45 -5.28
CA GLN A 142 -11.17 -18.75 -5.97
C GLN A 142 -9.96 -19.56 -5.43
N GLY A 143 -9.71 -19.53 -4.13
CA GLY A 143 -8.60 -20.24 -3.48
C GLY A 143 -7.26 -19.49 -3.48
N LEU A 144 -7.15 -18.36 -4.17
CA LEU A 144 -5.87 -17.66 -4.33
C LEU A 144 -5.27 -17.11 -3.01
N LEU A 145 -6.12 -16.72 -2.05
CA LEU A 145 -5.62 -16.18 -0.77
C LEU A 145 -4.75 -17.20 0.00
N ALA A 146 -4.91 -18.50 -0.26
CA ALA A 146 -4.04 -19.53 0.31
C ALA A 146 -2.56 -19.35 -0.04
N GLN A 147 -2.25 -18.66 -1.14
CA GLN A 147 -0.88 -18.36 -1.53
C GLN A 147 -0.18 -17.33 -0.61
N HIS A 148 -0.94 -16.63 0.24
CA HIS A 148 -0.43 -15.63 1.17
C HIS A 148 -0.39 -16.13 2.63
N VAL A 149 -0.63 -17.43 2.85
CA VAL A 149 -0.52 -18.01 4.19
C VAL A 149 0.93 -18.19 4.59
N SER A 150 1.21 -18.11 5.89
CA SER A 150 2.57 -18.15 6.44
C SER A 150 3.31 -19.48 6.18
N THR A 151 2.57 -20.56 5.91
CA THR A 151 3.11 -21.89 5.60
C THR A 151 3.48 -22.08 4.13
N ASP A 152 3.00 -21.23 3.20
CA ASP A 152 3.31 -21.33 1.77
C ASP A 152 4.74 -20.83 1.50
N SER A 153 5.55 -21.68 0.85
CA SER A 153 6.96 -21.35 0.53
C SER A 153 7.09 -20.19 -0.47
N ARG A 154 6.13 -20.05 -1.38
CA ARG A 154 6.09 -18.94 -2.36
C ARG A 154 5.87 -17.60 -1.65
N TYR A 155 4.99 -17.59 -0.64
CA TYR A 155 4.78 -16.41 0.19
C TYR A 155 6.09 -15.97 0.85
N ARG A 156 6.79 -16.88 1.54
CA ARG A 156 8.05 -16.57 2.23
C ARG A 156 9.17 -16.15 1.28
N GLY A 157 9.26 -16.78 0.11
CA GLY A 157 10.23 -16.42 -0.92
C GLY A 157 9.93 -15.13 -1.67
N GLY A 158 8.69 -14.62 -1.55
CA GLY A 158 8.22 -13.41 -2.23
C GLY A 158 8.21 -12.14 -1.35
N LEU A 159 8.77 -12.18 -0.15
CA LEU A 159 8.87 -10.97 0.69
C LEU A 159 9.83 -9.96 0.08
N ASP A 160 9.41 -8.70 0.05
CA ASP A 160 10.19 -7.63 -0.57
C ASP A 160 11.16 -7.00 0.44
N GLY A 161 12.45 -7.29 0.29
CA GLY A 161 13.50 -6.80 1.18
C GLY A 161 13.72 -5.28 1.14
N ARG A 162 13.11 -4.55 0.19
CA ARG A 162 13.14 -3.08 0.13
C ARG A 162 12.25 -2.45 1.20
N ILE A 163 11.21 -3.15 1.67
CA ILE A 163 10.33 -2.66 2.75
C ILE A 163 11.06 -2.78 4.08
N LYS A 164 11.55 -1.66 4.60
CA LYS A 164 12.31 -1.58 5.87
C LYS A 164 11.45 -1.18 7.06
N ALA A 165 10.34 -0.50 6.82
CA ALA A 165 9.46 -0.02 7.88
C ALA A 165 7.99 -0.11 7.48
N GLY A 166 7.13 -0.33 8.46
CA GLY A 166 5.69 -0.36 8.24
C GLY A 166 4.92 0.27 9.40
N PHE A 167 3.89 1.04 9.06
CA PHE A 167 2.98 1.62 10.04
C PHE A 167 1.53 1.24 9.70
N ALA A 168 0.99 0.27 10.44
CA ALA A 168 -0.37 -0.21 10.26
C ALA A 168 -1.34 0.56 11.17
N ILE A 169 -2.24 1.32 10.56
CA ILE A 169 -3.26 2.11 11.25
C ILE A 169 -4.56 1.31 11.24
N VAL A 170 -5.04 0.87 12.41
CA VAL A 170 -6.29 0.12 12.57
C VAL A 170 -6.41 -1.02 11.54
N SER A 171 -5.41 -1.87 11.46
CA SER A 171 -5.33 -2.95 10.47
C SER A 171 -6.52 -3.91 10.57
N PHE A 172 -7.08 -4.29 9.42
CA PHE A 172 -7.98 -5.42 9.34
C PHE A 172 -7.20 -6.72 9.63
N SER A 173 -7.56 -7.43 10.70
CA SER A 173 -6.69 -8.49 11.26
C SER A 173 -7.33 -9.88 11.31
N GLN A 174 -8.51 -10.09 10.74
CA GLN A 174 -9.24 -11.38 10.87
C GLN A 174 -8.46 -12.60 10.35
N THR A 175 -7.58 -12.41 9.37
CA THR A 175 -6.77 -13.50 8.80
C THR A 175 -5.50 -13.82 9.59
N PHE A 176 -5.18 -13.01 10.62
CA PHE A 176 -3.98 -13.16 11.45
C PHE A 176 -4.28 -13.73 12.85
N ARG A 177 -5.43 -14.37 13.05
CA ARG A 177 -5.83 -14.92 14.35
C ARG A 177 -4.82 -15.94 14.84
N ASN A 178 -3.80 -15.51 15.52
CA ASN A 178 -2.77 -16.23 16.30
C ASN A 178 -1.41 -15.49 16.23
N LEU A 179 -1.46 -14.18 15.97
CA LEU A 179 -0.33 -13.31 16.25
C LEU A 179 -0.39 -12.87 17.72
#